data_1e518b6e51948fb5ee22134f3ab3d3ef
#
_entry.id   1e518b6e51948fb5ee22134f3ab3d3ef
#
_cell.length_a   1.000
_cell.length_b   1.000
_cell.length_c   1.000
_cell.angle_alpha   90.00
_cell.angle_beta   90.00
_cell.angle_gamma   90.00
#
_symmetry.space_group_name_H-M   'P 1'
#
loop_
_entity.id
_entity.type
_entity.pdbx_description
1 polymer ?
#
loop_
_entity_poly.entity_id
_entity_poly.type
_entity_poly.pdbx_seq_one_letter_code
_entity_poly.pdbx_strand_id
1 'polypeptide(L)'
;FGQSYFLGLFNSSIREALSITHGQFGSIFASATLCSSLLLIWVGKKIDDVNIFKFAFFVTILLSFACFFFSRITSVFLLFIGIFLMRFSGQGMMSHTASTTISRYFTRTRGRALSISWFGLSSAEFVMPVLMVYLLTIIDWQNLWIIFSITVLIVLPIVSFLLIKNLNLDSREANDENKKEVEIKQWKRREVIKDYRFYIISSNMLAMPWIFTGFAVFQSFVQTSKGWGPYVICLLYTSDAADEEDS
;
A
#
# COMPACT_ATOMS: atom_id res chain seq x y z
N PHE A 1 -4.86 3.71 -0.42
CA PHE A 1 -5.14 3.39 -1.84
C PHE A 1 -4.09 2.40 -2.36
N GLY A 2 -4.47 1.52 -3.29
CA GLY A 2 -3.55 0.51 -3.85
C GLY A 2 -3.37 -0.76 -3.01
N GLN A 3 -3.85 -0.82 -1.80
CA GLN A 3 -3.86 -2.02 -0.97
C GLN A 3 -4.88 -3.05 -1.50
N SER A 4 -4.62 -4.34 -1.28
CA SER A 4 -5.45 -5.42 -1.82
C SER A 4 -6.88 -5.36 -1.31
N TYR A 5 -7.08 -5.11 -0.01
CA TYR A 5 -8.40 -5.00 0.59
C TYR A 5 -9.24 -3.87 -0.02
N PHE A 6 -8.60 -2.74 -0.31
CA PHE A 6 -9.28 -1.57 -0.86
C PHE A 6 -9.69 -1.80 -2.32
N LEU A 7 -8.78 -2.30 -3.16
CA LEU A 7 -9.07 -2.64 -4.55
C LEU A 7 -10.12 -3.78 -4.66
N GLY A 8 -10.10 -4.72 -3.73
CA GLY A 8 -11.05 -5.83 -3.66
C GLY A 8 -12.50 -5.39 -3.46
N LEU A 9 -12.74 -4.24 -2.82
CA LEU A 9 -14.09 -3.69 -2.65
C LEU A 9 -14.76 -3.32 -3.98
N PHE A 10 -13.97 -2.96 -4.99
CA PHE A 10 -14.44 -2.59 -6.32
C PHE A 10 -14.48 -3.76 -7.31
N ASN A 11 -14.07 -4.96 -6.87
CA ASN A 11 -13.96 -6.15 -7.74
C ASN A 11 -15.26 -6.46 -8.49
N SER A 12 -16.41 -6.51 -7.79
CA SER A 12 -17.71 -6.78 -8.42
C SER A 12 -18.07 -5.73 -9.46
N SER A 13 -18.01 -4.46 -9.11
CA SER A 13 -18.35 -3.34 -9.99
C SER A 13 -17.48 -3.30 -11.26
N ILE A 14 -16.18 -3.56 -11.11
CA ILE A 14 -15.23 -3.59 -12.23
C ILE A 14 -15.50 -4.80 -13.14
N ARG A 15 -15.76 -5.97 -12.55
CA ARG A 15 -16.02 -7.18 -13.34
C ARG A 15 -17.33 -7.07 -14.13
N GLU A 16 -18.36 -6.51 -13.52
CA GLU A 16 -19.64 -6.23 -14.21
C GLU A 16 -19.43 -5.25 -15.36
N ALA A 17 -18.72 -4.15 -15.14
CA ALA A 17 -18.45 -3.14 -16.16
C ALA A 17 -17.64 -3.68 -17.34
N LEU A 18 -16.71 -4.61 -17.10
CA LEU A 18 -15.84 -5.19 -18.13
C LEU A 18 -16.28 -6.57 -18.61
N SER A 19 -17.36 -7.12 -18.06
CA SER A 19 -17.88 -8.47 -18.37
C SER A 19 -16.81 -9.57 -18.23
N ILE A 20 -15.98 -9.51 -17.18
CA ILE A 20 -14.89 -10.48 -16.93
C ILE A 20 -15.23 -11.40 -15.75
N THR A 21 -14.65 -12.60 -15.78
CA THR A 21 -14.81 -13.62 -14.74
C THR A 21 -13.93 -13.32 -13.52
N HIS A 22 -14.22 -13.97 -12.38
CA HIS A 22 -13.38 -13.91 -11.17
C HIS A 22 -11.95 -14.35 -11.44
N GLY A 23 -11.76 -15.44 -12.22
CA GLY A 23 -10.44 -15.94 -12.56
C GLY A 23 -9.63 -14.97 -13.43
N GLN A 24 -10.28 -14.33 -14.41
CA GLN A 24 -9.64 -13.29 -15.23
C GLN A 24 -9.20 -12.09 -14.39
N PHE A 25 -10.07 -11.58 -13.51
CA PHE A 25 -9.72 -10.50 -12.60
C PHE A 25 -8.53 -10.87 -11.70
N GLY A 26 -8.56 -12.07 -11.09
CA GLY A 26 -7.47 -12.56 -10.24
C GLY A 26 -6.15 -12.69 -10.99
N SER A 27 -6.16 -13.19 -12.22
CA SER A 27 -4.96 -13.32 -13.07
C SER A 27 -4.39 -11.95 -13.44
N ILE A 28 -5.24 -10.99 -13.80
CA ILE A 28 -4.85 -9.61 -14.10
C ILE A 28 -4.24 -8.96 -12.85
N PHE A 29 -4.89 -9.12 -11.70
CA PHE A 29 -4.43 -8.57 -10.42
C PHE A 29 -3.05 -9.14 -10.03
N ALA A 30 -2.87 -10.46 -10.13
CA ALA A 30 -1.63 -11.13 -9.80
C ALA A 30 -0.49 -10.70 -10.72
N SER A 31 -0.70 -10.69 -12.04
CA SER A 31 0.31 -10.30 -13.02
C SER A 31 0.69 -8.82 -12.91
N ALA A 32 -0.27 -7.92 -12.74
CA ALA A 32 -0.03 -6.49 -12.53
C ALA A 32 0.75 -6.23 -11.23
N THR A 33 0.40 -6.94 -10.14
CA THR A 33 1.11 -6.87 -8.86
C THR A 33 2.55 -7.36 -8.99
N LEU A 34 2.79 -8.47 -9.70
CA LEU A 34 4.12 -9.00 -9.95
C LEU A 34 4.99 -8.00 -10.73
N CYS A 35 4.47 -7.45 -11.83
CA CYS A 35 5.16 -6.41 -12.60
C CYS A 35 5.49 -5.17 -11.76
N SER A 36 4.55 -4.72 -10.93
CA SER A 36 4.74 -3.61 -10.00
C SER A 36 5.86 -3.87 -8.99
N SER A 37 5.89 -5.08 -8.41
CA SER A 37 6.92 -5.49 -7.44
C SER A 37 8.30 -5.56 -8.09
N LEU A 38 8.40 -6.09 -9.29
CA LEU A 38 9.65 -6.13 -10.04
C LEU A 38 10.18 -4.71 -10.30
N LEU A 39 9.34 -3.81 -10.76
CA LEU A 39 9.76 -2.42 -11.02
C LEU A 39 10.19 -1.70 -9.72
N LEU A 40 9.52 -1.98 -8.60
CA LEU A 40 9.83 -1.39 -7.31
C LEU A 40 11.27 -1.69 -6.86
N ILE A 41 11.83 -2.83 -7.23
CA ILE A 41 13.21 -3.22 -6.90
C ILE A 41 14.23 -2.19 -7.40
N TRP A 42 14.00 -1.59 -8.57
CA TRP A 42 14.90 -0.60 -9.15
C TRP A 42 14.53 0.83 -8.75
N VAL A 43 13.24 1.16 -8.81
CA VAL A 43 12.79 2.53 -8.54
C VAL A 43 12.84 2.87 -7.05
N GLY A 44 12.53 1.89 -6.18
CA GLY A 44 12.59 2.07 -4.73
C GLY A 44 13.97 2.48 -4.22
N LYS A 45 15.04 2.02 -4.86
CA LYS A 45 16.42 2.40 -4.52
C LYS A 45 16.69 3.91 -4.71
N LYS A 46 15.99 4.56 -5.63
CA LYS A 46 16.20 6.00 -5.90
C LYS A 46 15.87 6.91 -4.72
N ILE A 47 15.14 6.41 -3.72
CA ILE A 47 14.87 7.18 -2.49
C ILE A 47 16.17 7.50 -1.72
N ASP A 48 17.21 6.69 -1.92
CA ASP A 48 18.51 6.87 -1.25
C ASP A 48 19.32 8.02 -1.89
N ASP A 49 19.06 8.31 -3.16
CA ASP A 49 19.82 9.30 -3.95
C ASP A 49 19.09 10.66 -4.04
N VAL A 50 17.83 10.74 -3.64
CA VAL A 50 16.97 11.93 -3.83
C VAL A 50 16.48 12.44 -2.47
N ASN A 51 16.28 13.76 -2.36
CA ASN A 51 15.64 14.36 -1.20
C ASN A 51 14.27 13.72 -0.95
N ILE A 52 14.05 13.20 0.26
CA ILE A 52 12.85 12.46 0.66
C ILE A 52 11.57 13.24 0.39
N PHE A 53 11.57 14.56 0.62
CA PHE A 53 10.40 15.40 0.36
C PHE A 53 10.03 15.44 -1.12
N LYS A 54 11.02 15.63 -2.01
CA LYS A 54 10.80 15.60 -3.47
C LYS A 54 10.31 14.25 -3.94
N PHE A 55 10.88 13.19 -3.38
CA PHE A 55 10.46 11.82 -3.68
C PHE A 55 9.02 11.54 -3.23
N ALA A 56 8.66 11.89 -1.99
CA ALA A 56 7.31 11.75 -1.46
C ALA A 56 6.29 12.55 -2.29
N PHE A 57 6.63 13.77 -2.69
CA PHE A 57 5.78 14.61 -3.54
C PHE A 57 5.55 13.97 -4.92
N PHE A 58 6.61 13.45 -5.55
CA PHE A 58 6.50 12.71 -6.80
C PHE A 58 5.59 11.48 -6.67
N VAL A 59 5.76 10.70 -5.59
CA VAL A 59 4.92 9.52 -5.34
C VAL A 59 3.46 9.90 -5.13
N THR A 60 3.18 11.02 -4.47
CA THR A 60 1.82 11.54 -4.29
C THR A 60 1.17 11.92 -5.63
N ILE A 61 1.89 12.61 -6.51
CA ILE A 61 1.39 12.94 -7.86
C ILE A 61 1.14 11.66 -8.65
N LEU A 62 2.05 10.71 -8.60
CA LEU A 62 1.90 9.42 -9.29
C LEU A 62 0.69 8.64 -8.78
N LEU A 63 0.44 8.64 -7.47
CA LEU A 63 -0.73 7.99 -6.87
C LEU A 63 -2.03 8.70 -7.27
N SER A 64 -2.05 10.03 -7.27
CA SER A 64 -3.21 10.79 -7.74
C SER A 64 -3.50 10.48 -9.21
N PHE A 65 -2.48 10.47 -10.06
CA PHE A 65 -2.61 10.07 -11.47
C PHE A 65 -3.13 8.62 -11.60
N ALA A 66 -2.62 7.70 -10.78
CA ALA A 66 -3.09 6.31 -10.78
C ALA A 66 -4.57 6.20 -10.42
N CYS A 67 -5.05 6.95 -9.42
CA CYS A 67 -6.47 7.01 -9.07
C CYS A 67 -7.32 7.59 -10.21
N PHE A 68 -6.86 8.69 -10.84
CA PHE A 68 -7.54 9.26 -12.00
C PHE A 68 -7.60 8.28 -13.17
N PHE A 69 -6.47 7.63 -13.50
CA PHE A 69 -6.41 6.63 -14.55
C PHE A 69 -7.35 5.46 -14.26
N PHE A 70 -7.40 5.02 -12.99
CA PHE A 70 -8.28 3.91 -12.57
C PHE A 70 -9.76 4.24 -12.77
N SER A 71 -10.17 5.49 -12.63
CA SER A 71 -11.55 5.94 -12.92
C SER A 71 -11.95 5.81 -14.39
N ARG A 72 -10.98 5.72 -15.30
CA ARG A 72 -11.19 5.71 -16.76
C ARG A 72 -11.01 4.32 -17.40
N ILE A 73 -11.01 3.28 -16.61
CA ILE A 73 -10.85 1.90 -17.11
C ILE A 73 -12.10 1.48 -17.89
N THR A 74 -11.90 1.13 -19.17
CA THR A 74 -12.95 0.66 -20.09
C THR A 74 -12.57 -0.66 -20.77
N SER A 75 -11.38 -1.20 -20.53
CA SER A 75 -10.92 -2.45 -21.14
C SER A 75 -10.03 -3.25 -20.18
N VAL A 76 -9.87 -4.53 -20.46
CA VAL A 76 -9.02 -5.45 -19.69
C VAL A 76 -7.56 -5.00 -19.68
N PHE A 77 -7.06 -4.45 -20.79
CA PHE A 77 -5.70 -3.93 -20.87
C PHE A 77 -5.51 -2.69 -19.98
N LEU A 78 -6.49 -1.76 -19.99
CA LEU A 78 -6.47 -0.60 -19.09
C LEU A 78 -6.60 -1.00 -17.62
N LEU A 79 -7.35 -2.06 -17.32
CA LEU A 79 -7.45 -2.63 -15.97
C LEU A 79 -6.08 -3.12 -15.49
N PHE A 80 -5.34 -3.85 -16.31
CA PHE A 80 -3.98 -4.29 -15.98
C PHE A 80 -3.08 -3.10 -15.65
N ILE A 81 -3.05 -2.06 -16.51
CA ILE A 81 -2.25 -0.86 -16.28
C ILE A 81 -2.72 -0.11 -15.02
N GLY A 82 -4.03 0.01 -14.81
CA GLY A 82 -4.60 0.67 -13.64
C GLY A 82 -4.21 -0.02 -12.33
N ILE A 83 -4.36 -1.34 -12.26
CA ILE A 83 -3.92 -2.12 -11.09
C ILE A 83 -2.40 -2.01 -10.91
N PHE A 84 -1.62 -2.13 -11.98
CA PHE A 84 -0.17 -1.94 -11.93
C PHE A 84 0.21 -0.58 -11.32
N LEU A 85 -0.36 0.52 -11.81
CA LEU A 85 -0.08 1.87 -11.31
C LEU A 85 -0.49 2.02 -9.84
N MET A 86 -1.66 1.53 -9.46
CA MET A 86 -2.17 1.57 -8.09
C MET A 86 -1.28 0.78 -7.12
N ARG A 87 -0.89 -0.43 -7.51
CA ARG A 87 -0.01 -1.29 -6.71
C ARG A 87 1.39 -0.69 -6.59
N PHE A 88 1.90 -0.16 -7.68
CA PHE A 88 3.22 0.46 -7.71
C PHE A 88 3.28 1.75 -6.88
N SER A 89 2.37 2.71 -7.12
CA SER A 89 2.39 4.00 -6.42
C SER A 89 1.87 3.90 -4.97
N GLY A 90 0.71 3.26 -4.77
CA GLY A 90 0.03 3.23 -3.48
C GLY A 90 0.66 2.25 -2.50
N GLN A 91 0.68 0.96 -2.82
CA GLN A 91 1.23 -0.03 -1.91
C GLN A 91 2.76 -0.06 -1.93
N GLY A 92 3.38 -0.01 -3.11
CA GLY A 92 4.84 -0.09 -3.25
C GLY A 92 5.53 1.19 -2.78
N MET A 93 5.46 2.23 -3.60
CA MET A 93 6.24 3.45 -3.40
C MET A 93 5.86 4.23 -2.14
N MET A 94 4.57 4.38 -1.84
CA MET A 94 4.12 5.13 -0.66
C MET A 94 4.55 4.44 0.64
N SER A 95 4.31 3.12 0.77
CA SER A 95 4.73 2.35 1.96
C SER A 95 6.25 2.30 2.10
N HIS A 96 6.98 2.16 0.99
CA HIS A 96 8.44 2.22 0.99
C HIS A 96 8.95 3.59 1.44
N THR A 97 8.37 4.68 0.94
CA THR A 97 8.72 6.05 1.35
C THR A 97 8.49 6.27 2.84
N ALA A 98 7.33 5.86 3.37
CA ALA A 98 7.01 6.00 4.78
C ALA A 98 7.99 5.21 5.66
N SER A 99 8.20 3.93 5.37
CA SER A 99 9.08 3.06 6.16
C SER A 99 10.53 3.52 6.12
N THR A 100 11.02 3.96 4.96
CA THR A 100 12.39 4.48 4.81
C THR A 100 12.58 5.79 5.56
N THR A 101 11.61 6.71 5.45
CA THR A 101 11.64 7.98 6.18
C THR A 101 11.68 7.74 7.69
N ILE A 102 10.77 6.92 8.22
CA ILE A 102 10.75 6.58 9.63
C ILE A 102 12.07 5.95 10.07
N SER A 103 12.61 5.04 9.28
CA SER A 103 13.85 4.34 9.60
C SER A 103 15.08 5.25 9.62
N ARG A 104 15.10 6.31 8.81
CA ARG A 104 16.21 7.30 8.79
C ARG A 104 16.15 8.24 9.98
N TYR A 105 14.95 8.76 10.30
CA TYR A 105 14.82 9.83 11.28
C TYR A 105 14.58 9.36 12.72
N PHE A 106 14.16 8.12 12.93
CA PHE A 106 13.85 7.56 14.25
C PHE A 106 14.76 6.39 14.60
N THR A 107 16.09 6.60 14.66
CA THR A 107 17.06 5.53 14.93
C THR A 107 16.83 4.86 16.28
N ARG A 108 16.69 5.64 17.36
CA ARG A 108 16.50 5.13 18.73
C ARG A 108 15.10 4.60 19.01
N THR A 109 14.08 5.17 18.40
CA THR A 109 12.66 4.83 18.63
C THR A 109 12.00 4.24 17.38
N ARG A 110 12.81 3.67 16.48
CA ARG A 110 12.38 3.16 15.18
C ARG A 110 11.21 2.18 15.27
N GLY A 111 11.27 1.20 16.18
CA GLY A 111 10.21 0.22 16.37
C GLY A 111 8.88 0.89 16.74
N ARG A 112 8.91 1.78 17.74
CA ARG A 112 7.72 2.52 18.20
C ARG A 112 7.14 3.42 17.09
N ALA A 113 7.98 4.11 16.33
CA ALA A 113 7.53 4.97 15.22
C ALA A 113 6.91 4.14 14.08
N LEU A 114 7.47 2.98 13.77
CA LEU A 114 6.89 2.05 12.80
C LEU A 114 5.55 1.50 13.29
N SER A 115 5.43 1.09 14.55
CA SER A 115 4.16 0.60 15.12
C SER A 115 3.04 1.65 15.03
N ILE A 116 3.34 2.93 15.33
CA ILE A 116 2.36 4.02 15.16
C ILE A 116 1.94 4.17 13.69
N SER A 117 2.87 4.01 12.75
CA SER A 117 2.55 4.05 11.31
C SER A 117 1.67 2.87 10.88
N TRP A 118 1.93 1.68 11.40
CA TRP A 118 1.10 0.50 11.15
C TRP A 118 -0.29 0.63 11.76
N PHE A 119 -0.42 1.21 12.95
CA PHE A 119 -1.71 1.53 13.55
C PHE A 119 -2.58 2.39 12.64
N GLY A 120 -1.99 3.37 11.94
CA GLY A 120 -2.69 4.16 10.93
C GLY A 120 -3.21 3.31 9.75
N LEU A 121 -2.45 2.30 9.32
CA LEU A 121 -2.88 1.36 8.27
C LEU A 121 -4.05 0.49 8.77
N SER A 122 -3.93 -0.11 9.94
CA SER A 122 -5.00 -0.93 10.55
C SER A 122 -6.28 -0.13 10.76
N SER A 123 -6.17 1.12 11.21
CA SER A 123 -7.32 2.03 11.33
C SER A 123 -7.99 2.28 9.97
N ALA A 124 -7.21 2.43 8.90
CA ALA A 124 -7.76 2.58 7.56
C ALA A 124 -8.42 1.29 7.05
N GLU A 125 -7.87 0.13 7.37
CA GLU A 125 -8.45 -1.19 7.04
C GLU A 125 -9.79 -1.41 7.73
N PHE A 126 -9.97 -0.86 8.92
CA PHE A 126 -11.24 -0.88 9.65
C PHE A 126 -12.27 0.10 9.07
N VAL A 127 -11.91 1.37 8.90
CA VAL A 127 -12.85 2.45 8.55
C VAL A 127 -13.21 2.45 7.07
N MET A 128 -12.21 2.22 6.18
CA MET A 128 -12.41 2.38 4.75
C MET A 128 -13.40 1.41 4.13
N PRO A 129 -13.44 0.11 4.46
CA PRO A 129 -14.43 -0.79 3.88
C PRO A 129 -15.87 -0.37 4.19
N VAL A 130 -16.16 0.00 5.44
CA VAL A 130 -17.50 0.47 5.85
C VAL A 130 -17.90 1.72 5.07
N LEU A 131 -16.99 2.69 4.99
CA LEU A 131 -17.21 3.92 4.26
C LEU A 131 -17.42 3.66 2.77
N MET A 132 -16.65 2.76 2.15
CA MET A 132 -16.76 2.44 0.72
C MET A 132 -18.04 1.70 0.39
N VAL A 133 -18.47 0.74 1.20
CA VAL A 133 -19.76 0.06 1.01
C VAL A 133 -20.88 1.09 1.01
N TYR A 134 -20.88 2.05 1.94
CA TYR A 134 -21.86 3.12 1.97
C TYR A 134 -21.78 4.05 0.74
N LEU A 135 -20.57 4.52 0.39
CA LEU A 135 -20.40 5.45 -0.73
C LEU A 135 -20.76 4.82 -2.09
N LEU A 136 -20.50 3.54 -2.29
CA LEU A 136 -20.86 2.81 -3.50
C LEU A 136 -22.39 2.64 -3.69
N THR A 137 -23.20 2.88 -2.65
CA THR A 137 -24.67 2.94 -2.80
C THR A 137 -25.16 4.26 -3.37
N ILE A 138 -24.34 5.32 -3.33
CA ILE A 138 -24.73 6.69 -3.67
C ILE A 138 -23.98 7.19 -4.91
N ILE A 139 -22.74 6.75 -5.10
CA ILE A 139 -21.82 7.29 -6.11
C ILE A 139 -21.23 6.12 -6.92
N ASP A 140 -21.20 6.27 -8.23
CA ASP A 140 -20.57 5.30 -9.12
C ASP A 140 -19.07 5.16 -8.80
N TRP A 141 -18.56 3.95 -8.93
CA TRP A 141 -17.16 3.64 -8.59
C TRP A 141 -16.14 4.50 -9.37
N GLN A 142 -16.43 4.87 -10.63
CA GLN A 142 -15.58 5.75 -11.43
C GLN A 142 -15.47 7.14 -10.80
N ASN A 143 -16.58 7.71 -10.38
CA ASN A 143 -16.64 9.03 -9.74
C ASN A 143 -15.94 9.02 -8.37
N LEU A 144 -16.05 7.94 -7.62
CA LEU A 144 -15.30 7.76 -6.37
C LEU A 144 -13.80 7.82 -6.61
N TRP A 145 -13.28 7.17 -7.66
CA TRP A 145 -11.86 7.21 -7.99
C TRP A 145 -11.38 8.61 -8.42
N ILE A 146 -12.24 9.41 -9.06
CA ILE A 146 -11.95 10.83 -9.33
C ILE A 146 -11.83 11.62 -8.01
N ILE A 147 -12.78 11.42 -7.10
CA ILE A 147 -12.76 12.06 -5.77
C ILE A 147 -11.46 11.69 -5.02
N PHE A 148 -11.07 10.41 -5.04
CA PHE A 148 -9.81 9.96 -4.42
C PHE A 148 -8.59 10.60 -5.06
N SER A 149 -8.57 10.73 -6.39
CA SER A 149 -7.49 11.41 -7.10
C SER A 149 -7.30 12.85 -6.61
N ILE A 150 -8.39 13.61 -6.54
CA ILE A 150 -8.38 15.00 -6.07
C ILE A 150 -7.99 15.07 -4.59
N THR A 151 -8.56 14.19 -3.76
CA THR A 151 -8.26 14.14 -2.32
C THR A 151 -6.78 13.85 -2.07
N VAL A 152 -6.21 12.87 -2.75
CA VAL A 152 -4.78 12.52 -2.66
C VAL A 152 -3.92 13.69 -3.09
N LEU A 153 -4.26 14.36 -4.20
CA LEU A 153 -3.50 15.47 -4.74
C LEU A 153 -3.47 16.70 -3.83
N ILE A 154 -4.57 16.93 -3.11
CA ILE A 154 -4.69 18.12 -2.23
C ILE A 154 -4.24 17.78 -0.80
N VAL A 155 -4.79 16.72 -0.20
CA VAL A 155 -4.59 16.45 1.23
C VAL A 155 -3.17 15.98 1.53
N LEU A 156 -2.61 15.06 0.75
CA LEU A 156 -1.29 14.51 1.07
C LEU A 156 -0.16 15.54 0.99
N PRO A 157 -0.05 16.41 -0.03
CA PRO A 157 0.96 17.46 -0.05
C PRO A 157 0.79 18.47 1.10
N ILE A 158 -0.44 18.88 1.42
CA ILE A 158 -0.71 19.80 2.52
C ILE A 158 -0.29 19.18 3.85
N VAL A 159 -0.71 17.96 4.14
CA VAL A 159 -0.35 17.24 5.37
C VAL A 159 1.16 17.04 5.45
N SER A 160 1.80 16.61 4.36
CA SER A 160 3.25 16.44 4.29
C SER A 160 3.98 17.76 4.55
N PHE A 161 3.53 18.85 3.95
CA PHE A 161 4.13 20.17 4.15
C PHE A 161 3.97 20.67 5.58
N LEU A 162 2.77 20.56 6.17
CA LEU A 162 2.50 21.01 7.53
C LEU A 162 3.27 20.22 8.58
N LEU A 163 3.38 18.90 8.39
CA LEU A 163 4.07 18.03 9.34
C LEU A 163 5.59 18.09 9.23
N ILE A 164 6.13 18.19 7.99
CA ILE A 164 7.57 18.10 7.75
C ILE A 164 8.24 19.47 7.84
N LYS A 165 7.55 20.57 7.54
CA LYS A 165 8.10 21.94 7.60
C LYS A 165 8.73 22.30 8.95
N ASN A 166 8.17 21.80 10.04
CA ASN A 166 8.63 22.09 11.40
C ASN A 166 9.65 21.05 11.92
N LEU A 167 9.96 20.01 11.15
CA LEU A 167 10.98 19.05 11.52
C LEU A 167 12.31 19.51 10.90
N ASN A 168 13.26 19.94 11.76
CA ASN A 168 14.66 20.14 11.37
C ASN A 168 15.31 18.80 11.07
N LEU A 169 15.01 18.25 9.91
CA LEU A 169 15.46 16.93 9.50
C LEU A 169 16.98 16.90 9.28
N ASP A 170 17.53 17.98 8.70
CA ASP A 170 18.98 18.11 8.44
C ASP A 170 19.83 18.12 9.71
N SER A 171 19.32 18.71 10.81
CA SER A 171 20.02 18.74 12.10
C SER A 171 20.01 17.40 12.85
N ARG A 172 19.11 16.48 12.51
CA ARG A 172 19.08 15.13 13.11
C ARG A 172 20.00 14.15 12.39
N GLU A 173 20.13 14.25 11.06
CA GLU A 173 21.14 13.48 10.32
C GLU A 173 22.57 13.85 10.80
N ALA A 174 22.88 15.13 10.92
CA ALA A 174 24.18 15.62 11.40
C ALA A 174 24.53 15.22 12.85
N ASN A 175 23.54 15.09 13.73
CA ASN A 175 23.77 14.67 15.11
C ASN A 175 23.95 13.15 15.29
N ASP A 176 23.46 12.33 14.36
CA ASP A 176 23.67 10.88 14.40
C ASP A 176 25.02 10.48 13.78
N GLU A 177 25.59 11.25 12.87
CA GLU A 177 26.94 11.03 12.32
C GLU A 177 28.04 11.17 13.40
N ASN A 178 27.79 11.93 14.49
CA ASN A 178 28.72 12.10 15.60
C ASN A 178 28.64 11.02 16.70
N LYS A 179 27.72 10.06 16.62
CA LYS A 179 27.67 8.92 17.53
C LYS A 179 28.47 7.78 16.90
N LYS A 180 29.54 7.35 17.60
CA LYS A 180 30.38 6.19 17.27
C LYS A 180 29.55 5.11 16.55
N GLU A 181 29.75 4.99 15.26
CA GLU A 181 29.22 3.90 14.46
C GLU A 181 29.71 2.59 15.08
N VAL A 182 28.79 1.84 15.66
CA VAL A 182 29.00 0.41 15.74
C VAL A 182 29.06 -0.03 14.27
N GLU A 183 30.20 -0.53 13.82
CA GLU A 183 30.39 -1.03 12.46
C GLU A 183 29.37 -2.15 12.18
N ILE A 184 28.15 -1.74 11.79
CA ILE A 184 27.13 -2.68 11.33
C ILE A 184 27.55 -3.09 9.93
N LYS A 185 27.92 -4.37 9.77
CA LYS A 185 28.28 -4.94 8.47
C LYS A 185 27.22 -4.57 7.42
N GLN A 186 27.61 -3.77 6.44
CA GLN A 186 26.77 -3.42 5.30
C GLN A 186 26.73 -4.61 4.33
N TRP A 187 25.62 -5.34 4.34
CA TRP A 187 25.44 -6.49 3.46
C TRP A 187 25.21 -6.07 2.02
N LYS A 188 26.03 -6.61 1.09
CA LYS A 188 25.77 -6.44 -0.34
C LYS A 188 24.64 -7.37 -0.78
N ARG A 189 23.82 -6.94 -1.74
CA ARG A 189 22.69 -7.73 -2.30
C ARG A 189 23.09 -9.17 -2.65
N ARG A 190 24.27 -9.35 -3.26
CA ARG A 190 24.79 -10.68 -3.65
C ARG A 190 25.09 -11.58 -2.44
N GLU A 191 25.48 -11.01 -1.31
CA GLU A 191 25.76 -11.75 -0.07
C GLU A 191 24.44 -12.20 0.57
N VAL A 192 23.45 -11.31 0.61
CA VAL A 192 22.10 -11.62 1.15
C VAL A 192 21.43 -12.74 0.36
N ILE A 193 21.46 -12.70 -0.98
CA ILE A 193 20.86 -13.74 -1.84
C ILE A 193 21.55 -15.10 -1.69
N LYS A 194 22.84 -15.12 -1.29
CA LYS A 194 23.57 -16.37 -1.06
C LYS A 194 23.34 -16.97 0.33
N ASP A 195 22.81 -16.19 1.27
CA ASP A 195 22.54 -16.66 2.63
C ASP A 195 21.21 -17.41 2.68
N TYR A 196 21.23 -18.67 3.12
CA TYR A 196 20.03 -19.50 3.24
C TYR A 196 19.00 -18.94 4.25
N ARG A 197 19.47 -18.18 5.24
CA ARG A 197 18.61 -17.52 6.26
C ARG A 197 17.66 -16.53 5.62
N PHE A 198 18.09 -15.86 4.53
CA PHE A 198 17.24 -14.98 3.75
C PHE A 198 16.00 -15.71 3.22
N TYR A 199 16.17 -16.91 2.70
CA TYR A 199 15.05 -17.69 2.13
C TYR A 199 14.09 -18.20 3.21
N ILE A 200 14.61 -18.61 4.37
CA ILE A 200 13.79 -19.04 5.50
C ILE A 200 12.92 -17.88 6.01
N ILE A 201 13.53 -16.71 6.24
CA ILE A 201 12.83 -15.51 6.69
C ILE A 201 11.80 -15.07 5.63
N SER A 202 12.20 -15.03 4.36
CA SER A 202 11.31 -14.63 3.27
C SER A 202 10.12 -15.58 3.12
N SER A 203 10.31 -16.89 3.27
CA SER A 203 9.22 -17.87 3.20
C SER A 203 8.20 -17.68 4.32
N ASN A 204 8.64 -17.43 5.54
CA ASN A 204 7.76 -17.13 6.66
C ASN A 204 6.96 -15.83 6.42
N MET A 205 7.61 -14.80 5.87
CA MET A 205 6.96 -13.54 5.58
C MET A 205 6.01 -13.59 4.38
N LEU A 206 6.09 -14.61 3.53
CA LEU A 206 5.20 -14.76 2.36
C LEU A 206 3.84 -15.35 2.71
N ALA A 207 3.73 -16.21 3.73
CA ALA A 207 2.51 -16.95 4.03
C ALA A 207 1.32 -16.02 4.35
N MET A 208 1.51 -15.07 5.26
CA MET A 208 0.47 -14.15 5.71
C MET A 208 -0.04 -13.23 4.58
N PRO A 209 0.83 -12.50 3.85
CA PRO A 209 0.39 -11.67 2.73
C PRO A 209 -0.28 -12.44 1.60
N TRP A 210 0.11 -13.71 1.38
CA TRP A 210 -0.51 -14.56 0.36
C TRP A 210 -1.97 -14.86 0.69
N ILE A 211 -2.23 -15.34 1.91
CA ILE A 211 -3.59 -15.67 2.38
C ILE A 211 -4.45 -14.41 2.43
N PHE A 212 -3.94 -13.35 3.05
CA PHE A 212 -4.64 -12.07 3.18
C PHE A 212 -4.98 -11.45 1.82
N THR A 213 -4.04 -11.41 0.88
CA THR A 213 -4.28 -10.85 -0.46
C THR A 213 -5.31 -11.67 -1.23
N GLY A 214 -5.24 -12.99 -1.16
CA GLY A 214 -6.21 -13.87 -1.80
C GLY A 214 -7.63 -13.63 -1.27
N PHE A 215 -7.78 -13.60 0.05
CA PHE A 215 -9.06 -13.29 0.68
C PHE A 215 -9.56 -11.87 0.31
N ALA A 216 -8.72 -10.87 0.41
CA ALA A 216 -9.07 -9.48 0.13
C ALA A 216 -9.52 -9.25 -1.33
N VAL A 217 -8.85 -9.87 -2.30
CA VAL A 217 -9.20 -9.73 -3.73
C VAL A 217 -10.52 -10.42 -4.05
N PHE A 218 -10.81 -11.55 -3.41
CA PHE A 218 -12.03 -12.33 -3.64
C PHE A 218 -13.12 -12.14 -2.59
N GLN A 219 -13.01 -11.13 -1.74
CA GLN A 219 -13.95 -10.88 -0.63
C GLN A 219 -15.41 -10.78 -1.10
N SER A 220 -15.69 -10.13 -2.23
CA SER A 220 -17.03 -10.03 -2.78
C SER A 220 -17.59 -11.38 -3.24
N PHE A 221 -16.74 -12.26 -3.76
CA PHE A 221 -17.11 -13.62 -4.12
C PHE A 221 -17.44 -14.47 -2.87
N VAL A 222 -16.63 -14.40 -1.83
CA VAL A 222 -16.88 -15.10 -0.57
C VAL A 222 -18.18 -14.61 0.07
N GLN A 223 -18.42 -13.31 0.09
CA GLN A 223 -19.64 -12.69 0.56
C GLN A 223 -20.88 -13.27 -0.14
N THR A 224 -20.88 -13.24 -1.47
CA THR A 224 -22.00 -13.73 -2.28
C THR A 224 -22.21 -15.22 -2.10
N SER A 225 -21.14 -16.02 -2.10
CA SER A 225 -21.21 -17.49 -1.97
C SER A 225 -21.71 -17.95 -0.60
N LYS A 226 -21.48 -17.14 0.45
CA LYS A 226 -21.94 -17.42 1.82
C LYS A 226 -23.28 -16.77 2.15
N GLY A 227 -23.84 -15.95 1.26
CA GLY A 227 -25.06 -15.19 1.53
C GLY A 227 -24.90 -14.12 2.62
N TRP A 228 -23.71 -13.62 2.84
CA TRP A 228 -23.43 -12.62 3.87
C TRP A 228 -23.85 -11.20 3.41
N GLY A 229 -24.33 -10.40 4.34
CA GLY A 229 -24.59 -8.98 4.07
C GLY A 229 -23.31 -8.20 3.78
N PRO A 230 -23.39 -7.03 3.10
CA PRO A 230 -22.24 -6.27 2.65
C PRO A 230 -21.30 -5.80 3.76
N TYR A 231 -21.81 -5.64 4.99
CA TYR A 231 -21.01 -5.20 6.13
C TYR A 231 -20.30 -6.32 6.89
N VAL A 232 -20.66 -7.59 6.66
CA VAL A 232 -20.05 -8.73 7.38
C VAL A 232 -18.57 -8.85 7.11
N ILE A 233 -18.14 -8.60 5.87
CA ILE A 233 -16.72 -8.62 5.50
C ILE A 233 -15.94 -7.52 6.22
N CYS A 234 -16.56 -6.34 6.42
CA CYS A 234 -15.93 -5.26 7.16
C CYS A 234 -15.61 -5.67 8.61
N LEU A 235 -16.48 -6.49 9.22
CA LEU A 235 -16.27 -7.01 10.58
C LEU A 235 -15.14 -8.05 10.66
N LEU A 236 -14.91 -8.84 9.61
CA LEU A 236 -13.82 -9.81 9.59
C LEU A 236 -12.43 -9.16 9.63
N TYR A 237 -12.28 -7.97 9.04
CA TYR A 237 -11.03 -7.20 9.15
C TYR A 237 -10.79 -6.62 10.55
N THR A 238 -11.84 -6.53 11.38
CA THR A 238 -11.74 -5.96 12.73
C THR A 238 -11.34 -6.97 13.78
N SER A 239 -11.71 -8.24 13.63
CA SER A 239 -11.35 -9.29 14.58
C SER A 239 -9.85 -9.63 14.53
N ASP A 240 -9.25 -9.60 13.34
CA ASP A 240 -7.80 -9.85 13.16
C ASP A 240 -6.94 -8.77 13.85
N ALA A 241 -7.41 -7.51 13.85
CA ALA A 241 -6.71 -6.42 14.52
C ALA A 241 -6.80 -6.47 16.05
N ALA A 242 -7.85 -7.10 16.61
CA ALA A 242 -8.02 -7.25 18.05
C ALA A 242 -7.13 -8.38 18.61
N ASP A 243 -6.92 -9.45 17.85
CA ASP A 243 -6.07 -10.57 18.25
C ASP A 243 -4.56 -10.24 18.24
N GLU A 244 -4.14 -9.24 17.46
CA GLU A 244 -2.74 -8.77 17.48
C GLU A 244 -2.40 -7.87 18.70
N GLU A 245 -3.40 -7.30 19.38
CA GLU A 245 -3.16 -6.50 20.61
C GLU A 245 -3.00 -7.35 21.86
N ASP A 246 -3.49 -8.59 21.86
CA ASP A 246 -3.43 -9.50 23.02
C ASP A 246 -2.22 -10.46 23.02
N SER A 247 -1.32 -10.36 22.03
CA SER A 247 -0.08 -11.14 21.92
C SER A 247 1.18 -10.29 22.04
#